data_028edb073542d46ad869101628cb77c5
#
_entry.id   028edb073542d46ad869101628cb77c5
#
_cell.length_a   1.000
_cell.length_b   1.000
_cell.length_c   1.000
_cell.angle_alpha   90.00
_cell.angle_beta   90.00
_cell.angle_gamma   90.00
#
_symmetry.space_group_name_H-M   'P 1'
#
loop_
_entity.id
_entity.type
_entity.pdbx_description
1 polymer ?
#
loop_
_entity_poly.entity_id
_entity_poly.type
_entity_poly.pdbx_seq_one_letter_code
_entity_poly.pdbx_strand_id
1 'polypeptide(L)'
;MIDLFENTAPEHLLKGHSRVRFRNAKDSLDVVKEGVHRWWWEFLRLSKDYWLVCQTSHNRIAQTKDRELAKVYRAFGNIHECTFEQWWEDRGTWVFREQERFPKVTEVARSIRDRTSSMPQPDQTWVSIPLKLSRRTIQRQIGKILDAYEDQRLNNRLEMSTSKFKLNPVQFRLHTLRKMHEVHSLHRELIEKPAALKALKRSQEFERRADLFRIGSLLRVSPSNESLRGDTEEIFKRQNRMRASVSRLLKRTDLLIANVENGVFPSFKPVVSDGKSRFTSAHLEMHKELEEQWWTLDLTSALSVGKIEEARRIHYQEE
;
A
#
# COMPACT_ATOMS: atom_id res chain seq x y z
N MET A 1 -25.62 20.97 -6.29
CA MET A 1 -24.93 19.69 -6.41
C MET A 1 -23.50 19.96 -5.93
N ILE A 2 -23.14 19.46 -4.74
CA ILE A 2 -21.79 19.65 -4.20
C ILE A 2 -20.89 18.76 -5.08
N ASP A 3 -19.93 19.36 -5.74
CA ASP A 3 -18.97 18.65 -6.55
C ASP A 3 -18.06 17.81 -5.63
N LEU A 4 -18.48 16.58 -5.36
CA LEU A 4 -17.84 15.64 -4.42
C LEU A 4 -16.44 15.21 -4.88
N PHE A 5 -16.04 15.59 -6.09
CA PHE A 5 -14.79 15.21 -6.73
C PHE A 5 -13.71 16.32 -6.71
N GLU A 6 -13.99 17.49 -6.16
CA GLU A 6 -12.96 18.55 -5.98
C GLU A 6 -11.91 18.22 -4.90
N ASN A 7 -12.04 17.10 -4.20
CA ASN A 7 -11.14 16.76 -3.12
C ASN A 7 -9.84 16.16 -3.67
N THR A 8 -8.78 16.93 -3.53
CA THR A 8 -7.43 16.45 -3.85
C THR A 8 -6.88 15.63 -2.70
N ALA A 9 -6.23 14.52 -3.02
CA ALA A 9 -5.40 13.83 -2.04
C ALA A 9 -4.36 14.79 -1.45
N PRO A 10 -4.04 14.71 -0.15
CA PRO A 10 -3.07 15.60 0.49
C PRO A 10 -1.71 15.59 -0.21
N GLU A 11 -1.11 16.75 -0.38
CA GLU A 11 0.15 16.97 -1.12
C GLU A 11 1.34 16.13 -0.66
N HIS A 12 1.31 15.69 0.58
CA HIS A 12 2.45 15.08 1.28
C HIS A 12 2.46 13.56 1.21
N LEU A 13 1.54 12.94 0.48
CA LEU A 13 1.35 11.50 0.55
C LEU A 13 2.55 10.70 0.05
N LEU A 14 3.26 11.17 -0.95
CA LEU A 14 4.54 10.57 -1.36
C LEU A 14 5.36 11.64 -2.09
N LYS A 15 6.61 11.84 -1.71
CA LYS A 15 7.51 12.70 -2.50
C LYS A 15 7.59 12.17 -3.94
N GLY A 16 7.23 13.01 -4.90
CA GLY A 16 7.32 12.68 -6.32
C GLY A 16 6.01 12.23 -6.96
N HIS A 17 4.90 12.12 -6.22
CA HIS A 17 3.58 11.88 -6.80
C HIS A 17 2.84 13.19 -7.02
N SER A 18 2.33 13.37 -8.25
CA SER A 18 1.41 14.46 -8.58
C SER A 18 0.12 14.29 -7.77
N ARG A 19 -0.47 15.42 -7.38
CA ARG A 19 -1.76 15.46 -6.70
C ARG A 19 -2.81 14.77 -7.56
N VAL A 20 -3.43 13.73 -7.01
CA VAL A 20 -4.55 13.07 -7.65
C VAL A 20 -5.79 13.90 -7.36
N ARG A 21 -6.36 14.51 -8.40
CA ARG A 21 -7.67 15.18 -8.32
C ARG A 21 -8.73 14.17 -8.73
N PHE A 22 -9.56 13.78 -7.80
CA PHE A 22 -10.69 12.89 -8.08
C PHE A 22 -11.88 13.68 -8.59
N ARG A 23 -11.76 14.34 -9.75
CA ARG A 23 -12.89 15.02 -10.38
C ARG A 23 -13.94 14.02 -10.84
N ASN A 24 -13.50 12.95 -11.47
CA ASN A 24 -14.32 11.80 -11.78
C ASN A 24 -13.44 10.53 -11.75
N ALA A 25 -14.06 9.35 -11.80
CA ALA A 25 -13.34 8.08 -11.73
C ALA A 25 -12.40 7.88 -12.91
N LYS A 26 -12.80 8.24 -14.13
CA LYS A 26 -12.00 8.06 -15.36
C LYS A 26 -10.75 8.94 -15.36
N ASP A 27 -10.90 10.23 -15.09
CA ASP A 27 -9.77 11.17 -15.09
C ASP A 27 -8.73 10.85 -14.02
N SER A 28 -9.16 10.26 -12.90
CA SER A 28 -8.26 9.85 -11.83
C SER A 28 -7.56 8.52 -12.12
N LEU A 29 -8.15 7.65 -12.93
CA LEU A 29 -7.64 6.31 -13.18
C LEU A 29 -6.23 6.33 -13.77
N ASP A 30 -5.97 7.18 -14.75
CA ASP A 30 -4.64 7.27 -15.40
C ASP A 30 -3.52 7.65 -14.41
N VAL A 31 -3.85 8.37 -13.36
CA VAL A 31 -2.89 8.78 -12.34
C VAL A 31 -2.71 7.70 -11.27
N VAL A 32 -3.78 6.98 -10.91
CA VAL A 32 -3.74 6.01 -9.80
C VAL A 32 -3.35 4.60 -10.23
N LYS A 33 -3.52 4.24 -11.52
CA LYS A 33 -3.24 2.89 -12.02
C LYS A 33 -1.82 2.40 -11.79
N GLU A 34 -0.85 3.31 -11.69
CA GLU A 34 0.54 3.00 -11.34
C GLU A 34 0.95 3.56 -9.97
N GLY A 35 0.01 4.21 -9.26
CA GLY A 35 0.24 4.92 -8.03
C GLY A 35 0.16 4.04 -6.77
N VAL A 36 0.23 4.71 -5.61
CA VAL A 36 0.16 4.08 -4.30
C VAL A 36 -1.17 3.38 -4.03
N HIS A 37 -2.27 3.90 -4.59
CA HIS A 37 -3.61 3.31 -4.45
C HIS A 37 -3.68 1.93 -5.13
N ARG A 38 -3.05 1.79 -6.31
CA ARG A 38 -2.89 0.51 -6.98
C ARG A 38 -2.15 -0.48 -6.09
N TRP A 39 -1.02 -0.07 -5.50
CA TRP A 39 -0.24 -0.95 -4.63
C TRP A 39 -0.99 -1.31 -3.35
N TRP A 40 -1.83 -0.43 -2.79
CA TRP A 40 -2.72 -0.82 -1.70
C TRP A 40 -3.60 -2.00 -2.09
N TRP A 41 -4.28 -1.89 -3.23
CA TRP A 41 -5.14 -2.93 -3.77
C TRP A 41 -4.37 -4.23 -4.06
N GLU A 42 -3.18 -4.15 -4.68
CA GLU A 42 -2.34 -5.32 -4.98
C GLU A 42 -1.87 -6.03 -3.70
N PHE A 43 -1.42 -5.31 -2.67
CA PHE A 43 -1.02 -5.92 -1.40
C PHE A 43 -2.21 -6.52 -0.65
N LEU A 44 -3.39 -5.95 -0.75
CA LEU A 44 -4.60 -6.54 -0.16
C LEU A 44 -4.98 -7.84 -0.86
N ARG A 45 -4.74 -7.99 -2.17
CA ARG A 45 -4.90 -9.25 -2.91
C ARG A 45 -3.96 -10.37 -2.43
N LEU A 46 -2.80 -10.02 -1.88
CA LEU A 46 -1.86 -11.00 -1.33
C LEU A 46 -2.32 -11.57 0.02
N SER A 47 -3.31 -10.97 0.67
CA SER A 47 -3.81 -11.43 1.96
C SER A 47 -4.70 -12.66 1.81
N LYS A 48 -4.28 -13.79 2.39
CA LYS A 48 -5.09 -15.00 2.47
C LYS A 48 -6.34 -14.79 3.33
N ASP A 49 -6.20 -14.11 4.47
CA ASP A 49 -7.33 -13.85 5.36
C ASP A 49 -8.39 -12.96 4.69
N TYR A 50 -7.97 -11.93 3.95
CA TYR A 50 -8.90 -11.11 3.19
C TYR A 50 -9.61 -11.91 2.09
N TRP A 51 -8.88 -12.74 1.37
CA TRP A 51 -9.46 -13.60 0.35
C TRP A 51 -10.49 -14.57 0.94
N LEU A 52 -10.19 -15.20 2.09
CA LEU A 52 -11.13 -16.06 2.79
C LEU A 52 -12.41 -15.32 3.19
N VAL A 53 -12.29 -14.08 3.67
CA VAL A 53 -13.45 -13.22 3.92
C VAL A 53 -14.23 -12.98 2.63
N CYS A 54 -13.56 -12.75 1.50
CA CYS A 54 -14.23 -12.56 0.21
C CYS A 54 -15.04 -13.79 -0.21
N GLN A 55 -14.50 -15.00 -0.01
CA GLN A 55 -15.17 -16.25 -0.40
C GLN A 55 -16.32 -16.63 0.52
N THR A 56 -16.21 -16.33 1.81
CA THR A 56 -17.20 -16.74 2.81
C THR A 56 -18.31 -15.71 3.06
N SER A 57 -18.11 -14.47 2.61
CA SER A 57 -19.02 -13.36 2.90
C SER A 57 -20.13 -13.22 1.89
N HIS A 58 -21.34 -13.03 2.38
CA HIS A 58 -22.54 -12.80 1.56
C HIS A 58 -23.18 -11.47 1.91
N ASN A 59 -23.77 -10.80 0.93
CA ASN A 59 -24.54 -9.54 1.12
C ASN A 59 -23.77 -8.46 1.89
N ARG A 60 -22.44 -8.33 1.65
CA ARG A 60 -21.54 -7.37 2.33
C ARG A 60 -21.36 -7.60 3.84
N ILE A 61 -21.80 -8.71 4.36
CA ILE A 61 -21.58 -9.08 5.76
C ILE A 61 -20.29 -9.89 5.83
N ALA A 62 -19.26 -9.29 6.39
CA ALA A 62 -17.96 -9.94 6.54
C ALA A 62 -18.03 -11.08 7.57
N GLN A 63 -17.64 -12.29 7.16
CA GLN A 63 -17.62 -13.47 8.02
C GLN A 63 -16.29 -13.59 8.77
N THR A 64 -16.03 -12.62 9.65
CA THR A 64 -14.82 -12.57 10.49
C THR A 64 -15.12 -11.93 11.84
N LYS A 65 -14.38 -12.33 12.87
CA LYS A 65 -14.40 -11.69 14.21
C LYS A 65 -13.52 -10.43 14.26
N ASP A 66 -12.63 -10.27 13.30
CA ASP A 66 -11.74 -9.13 13.21
C ASP A 66 -12.48 -7.90 12.65
N ARG A 67 -12.62 -6.88 13.50
CA ARG A 67 -13.38 -5.66 13.16
C ARG A 67 -12.73 -4.85 12.07
N GLU A 68 -11.40 -4.74 12.08
CA GLU A 68 -10.67 -3.94 11.08
C GLU A 68 -10.70 -4.65 9.72
N LEU A 69 -10.47 -5.95 9.68
CA LEU A 69 -10.60 -6.75 8.46
C LEU A 69 -12.02 -6.66 7.89
N ALA A 70 -13.04 -6.75 8.76
CA ALA A 70 -14.45 -6.57 8.36
C ALA A 70 -14.73 -5.16 7.81
N LYS A 71 -14.12 -4.12 8.37
CA LYS A 71 -14.23 -2.74 7.89
C LYS A 71 -13.59 -2.57 6.51
N VAL A 72 -12.41 -3.16 6.31
CA VAL A 72 -11.72 -3.15 5.01
C VAL A 72 -12.59 -3.87 3.97
N TYR A 73 -13.07 -5.08 4.25
CA TYR A 73 -13.93 -5.82 3.33
C TYR A 73 -15.21 -5.04 2.94
N ARG A 74 -15.90 -4.43 3.92
CA ARG A 74 -17.09 -3.62 3.63
C ARG A 74 -16.81 -2.45 2.69
N ALA A 75 -15.62 -1.88 2.75
CA ALA A 75 -15.23 -0.78 1.91
C ALA A 75 -14.74 -1.25 0.53
N PHE A 76 -13.80 -2.19 0.50
CA PHE A 76 -13.14 -2.64 -0.74
C PHE A 76 -13.97 -3.67 -1.50
N GLY A 77 -14.78 -4.50 -0.83
CA GLY A 77 -15.56 -5.57 -1.44
C GLY A 77 -14.70 -6.75 -1.89
N ASN A 78 -15.22 -7.60 -2.77
CA ASN A 78 -14.44 -8.70 -3.34
C ASN A 78 -13.54 -8.20 -4.48
N ILE A 79 -12.28 -7.94 -4.17
CA ILE A 79 -11.30 -7.44 -5.13
C ILE A 79 -10.69 -8.54 -6.01
N HIS A 80 -10.98 -9.80 -5.74
CA HIS A 80 -10.47 -10.93 -6.52
C HIS A 80 -11.33 -11.23 -7.76
N GLU A 81 -12.54 -10.69 -7.82
CA GLU A 81 -13.49 -10.88 -8.93
C GLU A 81 -13.48 -9.75 -9.97
N CYS A 82 -12.67 -8.73 -9.77
CA CYS A 82 -12.61 -7.56 -10.66
C CYS A 82 -11.18 -7.12 -10.94
N THR A 83 -11.00 -6.36 -12.01
CA THR A 83 -9.74 -5.65 -12.27
C THR A 83 -9.64 -4.43 -11.37
N PHE A 84 -8.42 -3.88 -11.25
CA PHE A 84 -8.24 -2.63 -10.51
C PHE A 84 -9.04 -1.48 -11.09
N GLU A 85 -9.12 -1.41 -12.41
CA GLU A 85 -9.82 -0.37 -13.14
C GLU A 85 -11.32 -0.39 -12.82
N GLN A 86 -11.94 -1.57 -12.93
CA GLN A 86 -13.35 -1.79 -12.55
C GLN A 86 -13.58 -1.46 -11.07
N TRP A 87 -12.71 -1.97 -10.18
CA TRP A 87 -12.80 -1.68 -8.76
C TRP A 87 -12.66 -0.19 -8.45
N TRP A 88 -11.74 0.51 -9.14
CA TRP A 88 -11.52 1.93 -8.93
C TRP A 88 -12.75 2.75 -9.29
N GLU A 89 -13.38 2.45 -10.43
CA GLU A 89 -14.60 3.11 -10.86
C GLU A 89 -15.76 2.87 -9.89
N ASP A 90 -15.96 1.62 -9.45
CA ASP A 90 -17.08 1.24 -8.61
C ASP A 90 -16.91 1.65 -7.13
N ARG A 91 -15.70 1.57 -6.59
CA ARG A 91 -15.45 1.71 -5.15
C ARG A 91 -14.24 2.56 -4.80
N GLY A 92 -13.13 2.46 -5.55
CA GLY A 92 -11.87 3.07 -5.16
C GLY A 92 -11.96 4.57 -4.94
N THR A 93 -12.66 5.28 -5.82
CA THR A 93 -12.92 6.71 -5.68
C THR A 93 -13.67 7.05 -4.38
N TRP A 94 -14.62 6.21 -3.97
CA TRP A 94 -15.37 6.39 -2.72
C TRP A 94 -14.57 6.03 -1.47
N VAL A 95 -13.69 5.06 -1.58
CA VAL A 95 -12.83 4.59 -0.48
C VAL A 95 -11.81 5.64 -0.10
N PHE A 96 -11.20 6.28 -1.09
CA PHE A 96 -10.06 7.20 -0.89
C PHE A 96 -10.41 8.68 -0.98
N ARG A 97 -11.63 9.05 -1.35
CA ARG A 97 -12.02 10.45 -1.41
C ARG A 97 -12.04 11.08 -0.03
N GLU A 98 -11.73 12.36 0.00
CA GLU A 98 -11.93 13.16 1.19
C GLU A 98 -13.44 13.38 1.43
N GLN A 99 -13.86 13.28 2.68
CA GLN A 99 -15.26 13.50 3.08
C GLN A 99 -15.58 14.99 3.20
N GLU A 100 -14.57 15.78 3.57
CA GLU A 100 -14.67 17.21 3.77
C GLU A 100 -13.78 17.97 2.79
N ARG A 101 -14.12 19.23 2.55
CA ARG A 101 -13.25 20.09 1.74
C ARG A 101 -12.01 20.47 2.51
N PHE A 102 -10.86 20.42 1.82
CA PHE A 102 -9.63 20.93 2.41
C PHE A 102 -9.79 22.41 2.78
N PRO A 103 -9.30 22.80 3.98
CA PRO A 103 -9.25 24.18 4.35
C PRO A 103 -8.39 24.96 3.35
N LYS A 104 -8.92 26.06 2.86
CA LYS A 104 -8.20 26.98 1.96
C LYS A 104 -7.84 28.24 2.73
N VAL A 105 -6.67 28.80 2.41
CA VAL A 105 -6.36 30.15 2.86
C VAL A 105 -7.32 31.10 2.16
N THR A 106 -8.13 31.79 2.94
CA THR A 106 -9.12 32.75 2.44
C THR A 106 -8.83 34.14 2.93
N GLU A 107 -9.17 35.13 2.14
CA GLU A 107 -9.15 36.53 2.59
C GLU A 107 -10.29 36.74 3.60
N VAL A 108 -9.95 37.20 4.80
CA VAL A 108 -10.96 37.59 5.79
C VAL A 108 -11.44 38.99 5.43
N ALA A 109 -12.76 39.21 5.46
CA ALA A 109 -13.39 40.47 5.09
C ALA A 109 -12.75 41.67 5.76
N ARG A 110 -12.63 42.78 5.01
CA ARG A 110 -11.91 44.00 5.44
C ARG A 110 -12.68 44.86 6.45
N SER A 111 -13.96 44.62 6.63
CA SER A 111 -14.78 45.47 7.48
C SER A 111 -14.69 45.05 8.94
N ILE A 112 -14.64 46.06 9.83
CA ILE A 112 -14.60 45.83 11.29
C ILE A 112 -15.89 45.18 11.78
N ARG A 113 -17.01 45.37 11.09
CA ARG A 113 -18.30 44.74 11.43
C ARG A 113 -18.30 43.23 11.20
N ASP A 114 -17.55 42.78 10.22
CA ASP A 114 -17.46 41.34 9.92
C ASP A 114 -16.50 40.60 10.86
N ARG A 115 -15.59 41.33 11.56
CA ARG A 115 -14.63 40.74 12.51
C ARG A 115 -15.29 40.25 13.80
N THR A 116 -16.41 40.80 14.18
CA THR A 116 -17.12 40.43 15.43
C THR A 116 -17.98 39.20 15.28
N SER A 117 -18.28 38.78 14.07
CA SER A 117 -19.14 37.62 13.80
C SER A 117 -18.40 36.31 13.57
N SER A 118 -17.10 36.37 13.32
CA SER A 118 -16.30 35.14 13.08
C SER A 118 -15.05 35.14 13.96
N MET A 119 -15.15 34.55 15.14
CA MET A 119 -13.96 34.21 15.92
C MET A 119 -13.14 33.14 15.14
N PRO A 120 -11.79 33.23 15.17
CA PRO A 120 -10.97 32.19 14.56
C PRO A 120 -11.31 30.87 15.22
N GLN A 121 -11.44 29.82 14.40
CA GLN A 121 -11.57 28.47 14.92
C GLN A 121 -10.27 28.06 15.63
N PRO A 122 -10.29 27.12 16.58
CA PRO A 122 -9.10 26.74 17.36
C PRO A 122 -7.88 26.35 16.53
N ASP A 123 -8.10 25.95 15.28
CA ASP A 123 -7.09 25.54 14.30
C ASP A 123 -6.69 26.66 13.31
N GLN A 124 -7.21 27.88 13.50
CA GLN A 124 -6.98 29.01 12.61
C GLN A 124 -6.20 30.12 13.30
N THR A 125 -5.30 30.74 12.56
CA THR A 125 -4.54 31.94 12.99
C THR A 125 -4.81 33.10 12.05
N TRP A 126 -5.14 34.26 12.62
CA TRP A 126 -5.30 35.51 11.85
C TRP A 126 -3.98 36.24 11.80
N VAL A 127 -3.60 36.65 10.61
CA VAL A 127 -2.37 37.41 10.38
C VAL A 127 -2.70 38.73 9.69
N SER A 128 -2.29 39.85 10.28
CA SER A 128 -2.36 41.19 9.62
C SER A 128 -1.13 41.37 8.74
N ILE A 129 -1.33 41.61 7.45
CA ILE A 129 -0.26 41.73 6.47
C ILE A 129 -0.14 43.19 6.04
N PRO A 130 0.93 43.95 6.42
CA PRO A 130 1.19 45.27 5.91
C PRO A 130 1.52 45.24 4.42
N LEU A 131 0.66 45.77 3.58
CA LEU A 131 0.82 45.76 2.12
C LEU A 131 2.03 46.57 1.59
N LYS A 132 2.65 47.37 2.45
CA LYS A 132 3.88 48.13 2.13
C LYS A 132 5.15 47.28 2.11
N LEU A 133 5.09 46.07 2.67
CA LEU A 133 6.23 45.17 2.70
C LEU A 133 6.39 44.41 1.35
N SER A 134 7.65 44.07 1.03
CA SER A 134 7.91 43.26 -0.13
C SER A 134 7.33 41.84 0.05
N ARG A 135 6.90 41.18 -1.03
CA ARG A 135 6.38 39.81 -1.03
C ARG A 135 7.34 38.86 -0.30
N ARG A 136 8.65 38.98 -0.54
CA ARG A 136 9.68 38.14 0.09
C ARG A 136 9.73 38.34 1.61
N THR A 137 9.59 39.54 2.08
CA THR A 137 9.54 39.86 3.53
C THR A 137 8.30 39.28 4.17
N ILE A 138 7.13 39.44 3.53
CA ILE A 138 5.86 38.87 3.98
C ILE A 138 5.97 37.36 4.09
N GLN A 139 6.45 36.67 3.05
CA GLN A 139 6.61 35.20 3.04
C GLN A 139 7.53 34.72 4.18
N ARG A 140 8.66 35.44 4.41
CA ARG A 140 9.61 35.10 5.48
C ARG A 140 8.98 35.28 6.88
N GLN A 141 8.20 36.33 7.08
CA GLN A 141 7.56 36.60 8.37
C GLN A 141 6.41 35.64 8.64
N ILE A 142 5.59 35.33 7.63
CA ILE A 142 4.55 34.29 7.72
C ILE A 142 5.20 32.92 8.00
N GLY A 143 6.31 32.61 7.33
CA GLY A 143 7.07 31.38 7.60
C GLY A 143 7.43 31.23 9.08
N LYS A 144 8.00 32.27 9.69
CA LYS A 144 8.34 32.26 11.12
C LYS A 144 7.13 32.05 12.05
N ILE A 145 5.99 32.65 11.70
CA ILE A 145 4.74 32.44 12.47
C ILE A 145 4.29 30.98 12.34
N LEU A 146 4.33 30.42 11.13
CA LEU A 146 3.95 29.03 10.90
C LEU A 146 4.91 28.04 11.56
N ASP A 147 6.20 28.36 11.62
CA ASP A 147 7.22 27.53 12.29
C ASP A 147 6.94 27.40 13.80
N ALA A 148 6.42 28.46 14.44
CA ALA A 148 6.01 28.43 15.83
C ALA A 148 4.85 27.44 16.13
N TYR A 149 4.09 27.06 15.10
CA TYR A 149 3.01 26.08 15.19
C TYR A 149 3.39 24.73 14.55
N GLU A 150 4.67 24.49 14.27
CA GLU A 150 5.12 23.32 13.48
C GLU A 150 4.75 21.99 14.15
N ASP A 151 4.89 21.90 15.47
CA ASP A 151 4.54 20.67 16.21
C ASP A 151 3.04 20.35 16.11
N GLN A 152 2.19 21.38 16.20
CA GLN A 152 0.75 21.22 16.00
C GLN A 152 0.43 20.88 14.56
N ARG A 153 1.12 21.51 13.60
CA ARG A 153 0.94 21.24 12.16
C ARG A 153 1.39 19.85 11.76
N LEU A 154 2.47 19.31 12.32
CA LEU A 154 2.93 17.96 12.06
C LEU A 154 1.93 16.90 12.54
N ASN A 155 1.37 17.09 13.73
CA ASN A 155 0.31 16.24 14.25
C ASN A 155 -0.97 16.36 13.43
N ASN A 156 -1.38 17.55 13.06
CA ASN A 156 -2.59 17.80 12.28
C ASN A 156 -2.46 17.38 10.80
N ARG A 157 -1.25 17.30 10.23
CA ARG A 157 -1.07 16.84 8.84
C ARG A 157 -1.57 15.44 8.59
N LEU A 158 -1.45 14.54 9.57
CA LEU A 158 -2.00 13.18 9.51
C LEU A 158 -3.52 13.18 9.71
N GLU A 159 -4.04 14.15 10.45
CA GLU A 159 -5.46 14.29 10.76
C GLU A 159 -6.23 15.07 9.69
N MET A 160 -5.53 15.81 8.81
CA MET A 160 -6.18 16.63 7.77
C MET A 160 -6.91 15.80 6.70
N SER A 161 -6.52 14.54 6.48
CA SER A 161 -7.28 13.67 5.59
C SER A 161 -8.54 13.19 6.27
N THR A 162 -9.69 13.51 5.70
CA THR A 162 -11.01 13.05 6.12
C THR A 162 -11.45 11.81 5.37
N SER A 163 -10.58 11.26 4.52
CA SER A 163 -10.87 10.06 3.76
C SER A 163 -11.05 8.86 4.70
N LYS A 164 -11.89 7.92 4.28
CA LYS A 164 -12.19 6.73 5.06
C LYS A 164 -10.95 5.85 5.30
N PHE A 165 -10.07 5.81 4.32
CA PHE A 165 -8.79 5.12 4.39
C PHE A 165 -7.68 6.10 4.02
N LYS A 166 -6.86 6.43 5.01
CA LYS A 166 -5.79 7.42 4.88
C LYS A 166 -4.51 6.76 4.43
N LEU A 167 -3.87 7.34 3.42
CA LEU A 167 -2.52 6.95 3.06
C LEU A 167 -1.53 7.50 4.10
N ASN A 168 -0.64 6.65 4.59
CA ASN A 168 0.42 7.10 5.49
C ASN A 168 1.44 7.97 4.75
N PRO A 169 1.85 9.12 5.30
CA PRO A 169 2.83 10.01 4.72
C PRO A 169 4.26 9.47 4.88
N VAL A 170 4.51 8.24 4.49
CA VAL A 170 5.83 7.62 4.52
C VAL A 170 6.49 7.76 3.16
N GLN A 171 7.78 8.10 3.13
CA GLN A 171 8.52 8.19 1.88
C GLN A 171 8.77 6.79 1.31
N PHE A 172 7.91 6.35 0.43
CA PHE A 172 8.06 5.11 -0.31
C PHE A 172 8.40 5.38 -1.77
N ARG A 173 9.29 4.56 -2.31
CA ARG A 173 9.49 4.49 -3.75
C ARG A 173 8.57 3.40 -4.30
N LEU A 174 7.74 3.72 -5.29
CA LEU A 174 6.84 2.74 -5.94
C LEU A 174 7.60 1.53 -6.46
N HIS A 175 8.81 1.75 -7.00
CA HIS A 175 9.70 0.68 -7.39
C HIS A 175 9.98 -0.34 -6.26
N THR A 176 10.10 0.13 -5.02
CA THR A 176 10.32 -0.76 -3.86
C THR A 176 9.08 -1.59 -3.56
N LEU A 177 7.89 -1.00 -3.63
CA LEU A 177 6.62 -1.73 -3.47
C LEU A 177 6.47 -2.79 -4.56
N ARG A 178 6.73 -2.41 -5.82
CA ARG A 178 6.74 -3.35 -6.95
C ARG A 178 7.67 -4.53 -6.69
N LYS A 179 8.92 -4.24 -6.30
CA LYS A 179 9.93 -5.27 -6.02
C LYS A 179 9.51 -6.21 -4.89
N MET A 180 8.91 -5.69 -3.82
CA MET A 180 8.39 -6.49 -2.72
C MET A 180 7.28 -7.43 -3.19
N HIS A 181 6.33 -6.91 -3.99
CA HIS A 181 5.24 -7.68 -4.54
C HIS A 181 5.76 -8.79 -5.48
N GLU A 182 6.69 -8.46 -6.40
CA GLU A 182 7.32 -9.42 -7.32
C GLU A 182 8.00 -10.56 -6.56
N VAL A 183 8.79 -10.22 -5.54
CA VAL A 183 9.50 -11.20 -4.70
C VAL A 183 8.51 -12.11 -3.96
N HIS A 184 7.46 -11.54 -3.38
CA HIS A 184 6.45 -12.33 -2.67
C HIS A 184 5.67 -13.25 -3.62
N SER A 185 5.25 -12.76 -4.79
CA SER A 185 4.52 -13.56 -5.77
C SER A 185 5.34 -14.77 -6.24
N LEU A 186 6.62 -14.55 -6.57
CA LEU A 186 7.49 -15.62 -7.00
C LEU A 186 7.86 -16.58 -5.85
N HIS A 187 8.08 -16.08 -4.64
CA HIS A 187 8.31 -16.90 -3.45
C HIS A 187 7.13 -17.81 -3.15
N ARG A 188 5.91 -17.26 -3.18
CA ARG A 188 4.67 -18.03 -3.01
C ARG A 188 4.58 -19.18 -4.01
N GLU A 189 4.89 -18.92 -5.28
CA GLU A 189 4.78 -19.91 -6.35
C GLU A 189 5.85 -21.00 -6.25
N LEU A 190 7.11 -20.61 -6.07
CA LEU A 190 8.25 -21.54 -6.17
C LEU A 190 8.58 -22.24 -4.85
N ILE A 191 8.19 -21.69 -3.71
CA ILE A 191 8.58 -22.21 -2.39
C ILE A 191 7.37 -22.60 -1.54
N GLU A 192 6.34 -21.75 -1.43
CA GLU A 192 5.25 -21.98 -0.48
C GLU A 192 4.14 -22.88 -1.02
N LYS A 193 3.91 -22.88 -2.32
CA LYS A 193 2.86 -23.68 -2.93
C LYS A 193 3.03 -25.16 -2.58
N PRO A 194 1.96 -25.88 -2.14
CA PRO A 194 2.09 -27.28 -1.70
C PRO A 194 2.71 -28.20 -2.73
N ALA A 195 2.47 -27.99 -4.00
CA ALA A 195 3.09 -28.74 -5.09
C ALA A 195 4.61 -28.51 -5.14
N ALA A 196 5.07 -27.26 -5.03
CA ALA A 196 6.48 -26.90 -4.97
C ALA A 196 7.16 -27.48 -3.73
N LEU A 197 6.52 -27.43 -2.56
CA LEU A 197 7.02 -28.04 -1.32
C LEU A 197 7.19 -29.56 -1.45
N LYS A 198 6.27 -30.25 -2.13
CA LYS A 198 6.38 -31.67 -2.39
C LYS A 198 7.56 -32.00 -3.33
N ALA A 199 7.74 -31.19 -4.38
CA ALA A 199 8.85 -31.29 -5.31
C ALA A 199 10.19 -31.09 -4.61
N LEU A 200 10.32 -30.04 -3.81
CA LEU A 200 11.51 -29.73 -3.00
C LEU A 200 11.90 -30.83 -2.04
N LYS A 201 10.93 -31.51 -1.41
CA LYS A 201 11.17 -32.64 -0.50
C LYS A 201 11.64 -33.89 -1.21
N ARG A 202 11.28 -34.10 -2.48
CA ARG A 202 11.63 -35.26 -3.29
C ARG A 202 12.98 -35.16 -4.01
N SER A 203 13.41 -33.92 -4.31
CA SER A 203 14.66 -33.71 -5.02
C SER A 203 15.85 -33.89 -4.06
N GLN A 204 16.72 -34.87 -4.39
CA GLN A 204 17.98 -35.06 -3.66
C GLN A 204 19.05 -34.05 -4.09
N GLU A 205 18.86 -33.35 -5.19
CA GLU A 205 19.79 -32.35 -5.71
C GLU A 205 19.60 -31.01 -5.04
N PHE A 206 20.38 -30.76 -4.00
CA PHE A 206 20.34 -29.51 -3.21
C PHE A 206 20.69 -28.25 -4.02
N GLU A 207 21.38 -28.38 -5.14
CA GLU A 207 21.91 -27.25 -5.91
C GLU A 207 20.91 -26.57 -6.83
N ARG A 208 19.81 -27.26 -7.20
CA ARG A 208 18.76 -26.73 -8.11
C ARG A 208 17.50 -26.25 -7.41
N ARG A 209 17.52 -26.13 -6.10
CA ARG A 209 16.32 -25.70 -5.35
C ARG A 209 15.99 -24.24 -5.61
N ALA A 210 14.69 -23.98 -5.80
CA ALA A 210 14.16 -22.63 -5.67
C ALA A 210 14.39 -22.14 -4.23
N ASP A 211 15.43 -21.37 -4.01
CA ASP A 211 15.76 -20.74 -2.75
C ASP A 211 15.71 -19.21 -2.87
N LEU A 212 15.94 -18.52 -1.78
CA LEU A 212 15.92 -17.06 -1.77
C LEU A 212 17.01 -16.45 -2.68
N PHE A 213 18.14 -17.11 -2.89
CA PHE A 213 19.15 -16.66 -3.83
C PHE A 213 18.62 -16.75 -5.26
N ARG A 214 18.00 -17.87 -5.63
CA ARG A 214 17.42 -18.07 -6.97
C ARG A 214 16.35 -17.02 -7.28
N ILE A 215 15.42 -16.77 -6.34
CA ILE A 215 14.41 -15.72 -6.48
C ILE A 215 15.07 -14.34 -6.65
N GLY A 216 16.11 -14.06 -5.86
CA GLY A 216 16.85 -12.81 -5.94
C GLY A 216 17.54 -12.61 -7.28
N SER A 217 18.10 -13.67 -7.87
CA SER A 217 18.75 -13.66 -9.17
C SER A 217 17.73 -13.47 -10.30
N LEU A 218 16.66 -14.27 -10.34
CA LEU A 218 15.59 -14.18 -11.35
C LEU A 218 14.96 -12.77 -11.41
N LEU A 219 14.78 -12.14 -10.26
CA LEU A 219 14.18 -10.80 -10.16
C LEU A 219 15.21 -9.68 -10.14
N ARG A 220 16.49 -9.98 -10.20
CA ARG A 220 17.60 -8.98 -10.09
C ARG A 220 17.43 -8.06 -8.89
N VAL A 221 17.24 -8.66 -7.71
CA VAL A 221 17.01 -7.91 -6.48
C VAL A 221 18.23 -7.09 -6.08
N SER A 222 19.42 -7.65 -6.27
CA SER A 222 20.70 -7.01 -5.98
C SER A 222 21.72 -7.38 -7.05
N PRO A 223 21.81 -6.65 -8.18
CA PRO A 223 22.67 -7.01 -9.30
C PRO A 223 24.13 -7.20 -8.93
N SER A 224 24.64 -6.44 -7.96
CA SER A 224 26.03 -6.56 -7.47
C SER A 224 26.33 -7.91 -6.78
N ASN A 225 25.30 -8.62 -6.32
CA ASN A 225 25.41 -9.91 -5.64
C ASN A 225 25.01 -11.12 -6.53
N GLU A 226 24.74 -10.87 -7.82
CA GLU A 226 24.27 -11.87 -8.78
C GLU A 226 25.43 -12.70 -9.38
N SER A 227 26.63 -12.09 -9.45
CA SER A 227 27.78 -12.71 -10.08
C SER A 227 28.31 -13.91 -9.30
N LEU A 228 28.47 -15.03 -10.00
CA LEU A 228 29.12 -16.25 -9.51
C LEU A 228 30.63 -16.32 -9.89
N ARG A 229 31.22 -15.19 -10.33
CA ARG A 229 32.65 -15.09 -10.66
C ARG A 229 33.44 -14.68 -9.43
N GLY A 230 34.61 -15.30 -9.23
CA GLY A 230 35.51 -14.98 -8.14
C GLY A 230 35.86 -16.20 -7.28
N ASP A 231 36.46 -15.95 -6.14
CA ASP A 231 36.78 -16.99 -5.16
C ASP A 231 35.53 -17.56 -4.48
N THR A 232 35.59 -18.80 -4.08
CA THR A 232 34.46 -19.53 -3.44
C THR A 232 33.90 -18.79 -2.23
N GLU A 233 34.75 -18.18 -1.42
CA GLU A 233 34.35 -17.43 -0.25
C GLU A 233 33.59 -16.16 -0.62
N GLU A 234 34.01 -15.45 -1.66
CA GLU A 234 33.33 -14.26 -2.17
C GLU A 234 31.96 -14.60 -2.78
N ILE A 235 31.88 -15.70 -3.53
CA ILE A 235 30.63 -16.20 -4.11
C ILE A 235 29.65 -16.49 -2.99
N PHE A 236 30.07 -17.22 -1.97
CA PHE A 236 29.23 -17.54 -0.81
C PHE A 236 28.75 -16.28 -0.05
N LYS A 237 29.63 -15.29 0.16
CA LYS A 237 29.27 -14.01 0.76
C LYS A 237 28.22 -13.25 -0.06
N ARG A 238 28.35 -13.24 -1.41
CA ARG A 238 27.37 -12.59 -2.30
C ARG A 238 26.02 -13.33 -2.27
N GLN A 239 26.02 -14.63 -2.33
CA GLN A 239 24.81 -15.44 -2.21
C GLN A 239 24.08 -15.17 -0.89
N ASN A 240 24.79 -15.11 0.23
CA ASN A 240 24.21 -14.80 1.53
C ASN A 240 23.63 -13.37 1.62
N ARG A 241 24.31 -12.38 1.01
CA ARG A 241 23.79 -11.01 0.92
C ARG A 241 22.51 -10.96 0.08
N MET A 242 22.44 -11.71 -1.02
CA MET A 242 21.24 -11.81 -1.84
C MET A 242 20.09 -12.43 -1.05
N ARG A 243 20.31 -13.59 -0.41
CA ARG A 243 19.31 -14.25 0.47
C ARG A 243 18.80 -13.31 1.56
N ALA A 244 19.70 -12.59 2.22
CA ALA A 244 19.34 -11.61 3.24
C ALA A 244 18.52 -10.43 2.69
N SER A 245 18.80 -10.00 1.45
CA SER A 245 18.05 -8.93 0.80
C SER A 245 16.62 -9.39 0.45
N VAL A 246 16.48 -10.58 -0.11
CA VAL A 246 15.17 -11.18 -0.41
C VAL A 246 14.37 -11.42 0.87
N SER A 247 14.97 -12.00 1.90
CA SER A 247 14.33 -12.22 3.21
C SER A 247 13.81 -10.92 3.84
N ARG A 248 14.58 -9.82 3.73
CA ARG A 248 14.11 -8.50 4.20
C ARG A 248 12.91 -7.97 3.41
N LEU A 249 12.88 -8.20 2.09
CA LEU A 249 11.73 -7.80 1.29
C LEU A 249 10.49 -8.60 1.66
N LEU A 250 10.60 -9.93 1.84
CA LEU A 250 9.50 -10.79 2.29
C LEU A 250 8.95 -10.33 3.64
N LYS A 251 9.79 -10.20 4.67
CA LYS A 251 9.37 -9.71 5.99
C LYS A 251 8.65 -8.36 5.94
N ARG A 252 9.11 -7.45 5.07
CA ARG A 252 8.44 -6.16 4.88
C ARG A 252 7.11 -6.32 4.15
N THR A 253 7.02 -7.25 3.20
CA THR A 253 5.77 -7.56 2.51
C THR A 253 4.74 -8.11 3.49
N ASP A 254 5.12 -9.04 4.37
CA ASP A 254 4.23 -9.59 5.39
C ASP A 254 3.69 -8.49 6.31
N LEU A 255 4.54 -7.53 6.71
CA LEU A 255 4.09 -6.37 7.48
C LEU A 255 3.15 -5.46 6.69
N LEU A 256 3.40 -5.24 5.39
CA LEU A 256 2.48 -4.49 4.54
C LEU A 256 1.13 -5.19 4.43
N ILE A 257 1.11 -6.49 4.21
CA ILE A 257 -0.12 -7.30 4.11
C ILE A 257 -0.91 -7.18 5.43
N ALA A 258 -0.26 -7.41 6.57
CA ALA A 258 -0.90 -7.27 7.86
C ALA A 258 -1.47 -5.85 8.11
N ASN A 259 -0.77 -4.81 7.65
CA ASN A 259 -1.25 -3.44 7.80
C ASN A 259 -2.41 -3.10 6.85
N VAL A 260 -2.40 -3.58 5.60
CA VAL A 260 -3.53 -3.32 4.68
C VAL A 260 -4.81 -4.01 5.14
N GLU A 261 -4.72 -5.18 5.78
CA GLU A 261 -5.85 -5.85 6.43
C GLU A 261 -6.49 -5.00 7.54
N ASN A 262 -5.67 -4.15 8.17
CA ASN A 262 -6.12 -3.19 9.20
C ASN A 262 -6.46 -1.81 8.62
N GLY A 263 -6.49 -1.68 7.31
CA GLY A 263 -6.82 -0.41 6.64
C GLY A 263 -5.75 0.66 6.76
N VAL A 264 -4.49 0.28 6.88
CA VAL A 264 -3.33 1.17 7.00
C VAL A 264 -2.31 0.86 5.91
N PHE A 265 -1.95 1.84 5.07
CA PHE A 265 -0.96 1.66 4.01
C PHE A 265 -0.30 2.98 3.59
N PRO A 266 0.97 2.99 3.18
CA PRO A 266 1.95 1.94 3.44
C PRO A 266 2.45 1.99 4.90
N SER A 267 2.65 0.85 5.53
CA SER A 267 3.16 0.78 6.90
C SER A 267 3.97 -0.51 7.13
N PHE A 268 5.08 -0.38 7.88
CA PHE A 268 5.87 -1.52 8.35
C PHE A 268 5.81 -1.67 9.87
N LYS A 269 4.87 -0.98 10.51
CA LYS A 269 4.69 -1.16 11.95
C LYS A 269 4.14 -2.56 12.20
N PRO A 270 4.68 -3.28 13.19
CA PRO A 270 4.09 -4.54 13.60
C PRO A 270 2.63 -4.34 14.02
N VAL A 271 1.76 -5.19 13.51
CA VAL A 271 0.36 -5.22 13.96
C VAL A 271 0.29 -6.10 15.19
N VAL A 272 -0.19 -5.54 16.29
CA VAL A 272 -0.40 -6.29 17.53
C VAL A 272 -1.63 -7.18 17.32
N SER A 273 -1.41 -8.49 17.30
CA SER A 273 -2.49 -9.47 17.31
C SER A 273 -2.86 -9.80 18.75
N ASP A 274 -4.14 -9.76 19.07
CA ASP A 274 -4.65 -10.20 20.40
C ASP A 274 -4.50 -11.71 20.65
N GLY A 275 -3.84 -12.44 19.74
CA GLY A 275 -3.69 -13.90 19.79
C GLY A 275 -5.01 -14.66 19.57
N LYS A 276 -6.11 -13.96 19.34
CA LYS A 276 -7.42 -14.58 19.10
C LYS A 276 -7.57 -14.95 17.63
N SER A 277 -8.20 -16.10 17.39
CA SER A 277 -8.56 -16.49 16.02
C SER A 277 -9.46 -15.43 15.37
N ARG A 278 -9.12 -15.01 14.17
CA ARG A 278 -9.91 -14.07 13.35
C ARG A 278 -11.22 -14.66 12.86
N PHE A 279 -11.35 -16.00 12.91
CA PHE A 279 -12.48 -16.74 12.38
C PHE A 279 -13.09 -17.65 13.43
N THR A 280 -14.34 -18.09 13.21
CA THR A 280 -14.98 -19.11 14.01
C THR A 280 -14.47 -20.51 13.63
N SER A 281 -14.69 -21.54 14.47
CA SER A 281 -14.34 -22.93 14.16
C SER A 281 -15.01 -23.42 12.88
N ALA A 282 -16.27 -23.12 12.68
CA ALA A 282 -17.01 -23.48 11.46
C ALA A 282 -16.39 -22.85 10.20
N HIS A 283 -15.97 -21.57 10.28
CA HIS A 283 -15.25 -20.93 9.18
C HIS A 283 -13.88 -21.57 8.91
N LEU A 284 -13.17 -22.00 9.94
CA LEU A 284 -11.87 -22.64 9.78
C LEU A 284 -11.98 -24.01 9.06
N GLU A 285 -13.06 -24.73 9.23
CA GLU A 285 -13.31 -25.97 8.47
C GLU A 285 -13.57 -25.66 6.98
N MET A 286 -14.43 -24.68 6.70
CA MET A 286 -14.68 -24.20 5.34
C MET A 286 -13.38 -23.68 4.68
N HIS A 287 -12.50 -23.03 5.44
CA HIS A 287 -11.21 -22.55 4.95
C HIS A 287 -10.28 -23.66 4.49
N LYS A 288 -10.36 -24.85 5.07
CA LYS A 288 -9.56 -25.99 4.60
C LYS A 288 -9.97 -26.43 3.20
N GLU A 289 -11.27 -26.44 2.91
CA GLU A 289 -11.80 -26.77 1.58
C GLU A 289 -11.39 -25.71 0.53
N LEU A 290 -11.32 -24.44 0.94
CA LEU A 290 -10.91 -23.34 0.08
C LEU A 290 -9.38 -23.23 -0.09
N GLU A 291 -8.58 -23.93 0.70
CA GLU A 291 -7.12 -23.78 0.67
C GLU A 291 -6.50 -24.13 -0.67
N GLU A 292 -6.98 -25.18 -1.32
CA GLU A 292 -6.51 -25.57 -2.65
C GLU A 292 -6.79 -24.47 -3.68
N GLN A 293 -7.97 -23.86 -3.61
CA GLN A 293 -8.35 -22.77 -4.51
C GLN A 293 -7.45 -21.54 -4.30
N TRP A 294 -7.09 -21.20 -3.05
CA TRP A 294 -6.13 -20.14 -2.77
C TRP A 294 -4.80 -20.34 -3.52
N TRP A 295 -4.30 -21.57 -3.53
CA TRP A 295 -3.02 -21.87 -4.18
C TRP A 295 -3.08 -21.90 -5.71
N THR A 296 -4.27 -21.99 -6.31
CA THR A 296 -4.47 -21.87 -7.76
C THR A 296 -4.52 -20.43 -8.28
N LEU A 297 -4.78 -19.46 -7.38
CA LEU A 297 -4.90 -18.07 -7.78
C LEU A 297 -3.58 -17.52 -8.33
N ASP A 298 -3.65 -16.83 -9.47
CA ASP A 298 -2.57 -15.97 -9.93
C ASP A 298 -2.69 -14.58 -9.26
N LEU A 299 -1.78 -14.32 -8.34
CA LEU A 299 -1.69 -13.06 -7.61
C LEU A 299 -0.64 -12.11 -8.21
N THR A 300 -0.15 -12.40 -9.41
CA THR A 300 0.78 -11.53 -10.11
C THR A 300 0.10 -10.19 -10.43
N SER A 301 0.76 -9.09 -10.09
CA SER A 301 0.28 -7.76 -10.48
C SER A 301 0.39 -7.57 -11.99
N ALA A 302 -0.65 -7.00 -12.61
CA ALA A 302 -0.62 -6.63 -14.03
C ALA A 302 0.58 -5.72 -14.38
N LEU A 303 1.10 -4.95 -13.40
CA LEU A 303 2.29 -4.10 -13.58
C LEU A 303 3.59 -4.91 -13.66
N SER A 304 3.60 -6.17 -13.31
CA SER A 304 4.80 -7.02 -13.20
C SER A 304 4.71 -8.33 -13.99
N VAL A 305 3.62 -8.56 -14.74
CA VAL A 305 3.36 -9.82 -15.48
C VAL A 305 4.57 -10.23 -16.32
N GLY A 306 5.03 -9.40 -17.24
CA GLY A 306 6.11 -9.75 -18.16
C GLY A 306 7.41 -10.16 -17.45
N LYS A 307 7.71 -9.51 -16.32
CA LYS A 307 8.91 -9.83 -15.53
C LYS A 307 8.76 -11.16 -14.76
N ILE A 308 7.58 -11.43 -14.23
CA ILE A 308 7.32 -12.70 -13.53
C ILE A 308 7.27 -13.85 -14.54
N GLU A 309 6.68 -13.66 -15.70
CA GLU A 309 6.67 -14.67 -16.78
C GLU A 309 8.08 -14.98 -17.30
N GLU A 310 8.93 -13.95 -17.45
CA GLU A 310 10.34 -14.18 -17.81
C GLU A 310 11.05 -14.98 -16.71
N ALA A 311 10.86 -14.64 -15.44
CA ALA A 311 11.44 -15.36 -14.33
C ALA A 311 10.96 -16.83 -14.27
N ARG A 312 9.66 -17.08 -14.52
CA ARG A 312 9.08 -18.42 -14.63
C ARG A 312 9.73 -19.20 -15.79
N ARG A 313 9.81 -18.59 -16.97
CA ARG A 313 10.41 -19.22 -18.15
C ARG A 313 11.84 -19.63 -17.89
N ILE A 314 12.67 -18.78 -17.31
CA ILE A 314 14.07 -19.09 -16.97
C ILE A 314 14.12 -20.22 -15.93
N HIS A 315 13.26 -20.20 -14.93
CA HIS A 315 13.24 -21.22 -13.88
C HIS A 315 12.89 -22.60 -14.44
N TYR A 316 11.82 -22.72 -15.23
CA TYR A 316 11.33 -23.98 -15.76
C TYR A 316 12.03 -24.46 -17.05
N GLN A 317 12.84 -23.63 -17.71
CA GLN A 317 13.66 -24.06 -18.85
C GLN A 317 15.02 -24.61 -18.42
N GLU A 318 15.47 -24.28 -17.22
CA GLU A 318 16.74 -24.80 -16.67
C GLU A 318 16.52 -26.07 -15.81
N GLU A 319 15.26 -26.51 -15.61
CA GLU A 319 14.88 -27.78 -15.03
C GLU A 319 14.84 -28.86 -16.13
#